data_099e39b94c01b96043882067d775478c
#
_entry.id   099e39b94c01b96043882067d775478c
#
_cell.length_a   1.000
_cell.length_b   1.000
_cell.length_c   1.000
_cell.angle_alpha   90.00
_cell.angle_beta   90.00
_cell.angle_gamma   90.00
#
_symmetry.space_group_name_H-M   'P 1'
#
loop_
_entity.id
_entity.type
_entity.pdbx_description
1 polymer ?
#
loop_
_entity_poly.entity_id
_entity_poly.type
_entity_poly.pdbx_seq_one_letter_code
_entity_poly.pdbx_strand_id
1 'polypeptide(L)'
;MNRDDLLRYDQRVPRYTSYPTAADFSPAVDAGCYKDWLTTLPAGEAVSLYLHIPFCRELCWFCGCHTTVARGARPVDAYLALLEREIDLLAGLCGGADEAAAEFAENLAALAPL
;
A
#
# COMPACT_ATOMS: atom_id res chain seq x y z
N MET A 1 -26.86 -1.92 22.97
CA MET A 1 -26.50 -0.54 22.63
C MET A 1 -27.78 0.22 22.41
N ASN A 2 -28.07 1.23 23.22
CA ASN A 2 -29.30 2.03 23.11
C ASN A 2 -29.06 3.24 22.18
N ARG A 3 -30.12 4.01 21.90
CA ARG A 3 -30.08 5.17 21.00
C ARG A 3 -29.14 6.27 21.53
N ASP A 4 -29.10 6.45 22.84
CA ASP A 4 -28.27 7.51 23.45
C ASP A 4 -26.80 7.17 23.38
N ASP A 5 -26.45 5.88 23.49
CA ASP A 5 -25.07 5.41 23.24
C ASP A 5 -24.67 5.64 21.80
N LEU A 6 -25.55 5.37 20.83
CA LEU A 6 -25.27 5.63 19.41
C LEU A 6 -24.98 7.11 19.17
N LEU A 7 -25.84 8.01 19.67
CA LEU A 7 -25.66 9.46 19.53
C LEU A 7 -24.40 9.96 20.24
N ARG A 8 -24.03 9.36 21.37
CA ARG A 8 -22.81 9.70 22.10
C ARG A 8 -21.55 9.36 21.32
N TYR A 9 -21.54 8.25 20.60
CA TYR A 9 -20.39 7.78 19.84
C TYR A 9 -20.42 8.16 18.36
N ASP A 10 -21.52 8.73 17.86
CA ASP A 10 -21.64 9.28 16.49
C ASP A 10 -20.94 10.65 16.43
N GLN A 11 -19.62 10.63 16.52
CA GLN A 11 -18.78 11.80 16.43
C GLN A 11 -17.74 11.62 15.32
N ARG A 12 -17.42 12.71 14.64
CA ARG A 12 -16.28 12.73 13.72
C ARG A 12 -15.00 12.71 14.54
N VAL A 13 -14.36 11.55 14.57
CA VAL A 13 -13.04 11.39 15.19
C VAL A 13 -11.98 11.20 14.12
N PRO A 14 -10.76 11.71 14.31
CA PRO A 14 -9.66 11.42 13.41
C PRO A 14 -9.39 9.93 13.35
N ARG A 15 -9.18 9.41 12.14
CA ARG A 15 -8.69 8.04 11.96
C ARG A 15 -7.18 8.03 12.13
N TYR A 16 -6.72 7.32 13.14
CA TYR A 16 -5.31 7.04 13.32
C TYR A 16 -5.04 5.62 12.82
N THR A 17 -4.63 5.51 11.56
CA THR A 17 -4.37 4.22 10.91
C THR A 17 -2.90 3.85 10.87
N SER A 18 -2.03 4.79 11.23
CA SER A 18 -0.58 4.62 11.23
C SER A 18 0.08 5.56 12.24
N TYR A 19 1.33 5.27 12.60
CA TYR A 19 2.19 6.17 13.35
C TYR A 19 3.50 6.35 12.57
N PRO A 20 3.96 7.58 12.37
CA PRO A 20 3.28 8.83 12.74
C PRO A 20 1.92 8.99 12.05
N THR A 21 1.04 9.81 12.62
CA THR A 21 -0.28 10.08 12.03
C THR A 21 -0.16 11.01 10.83
N ALA A 22 -1.16 11.05 9.96
CA ALA A 22 -1.14 11.92 8.77
C ALA A 22 -0.95 13.43 9.12
N ALA A 23 -1.34 13.85 10.33
CA ALA A 23 -1.12 15.20 10.82
C ALA A 23 0.37 15.54 11.07
N ASP A 24 1.18 14.52 11.29
CA ASP A 24 2.61 14.65 11.55
C ASP A 24 3.44 14.57 10.26
N PHE A 25 2.83 14.28 9.12
CA PHE A 25 3.53 14.21 7.84
C PHE A 25 4.06 15.59 7.42
N SER A 26 5.30 15.61 7.01
CA SER A 26 6.04 16.81 6.67
C SER A 26 6.72 16.65 5.31
N PRO A 27 6.80 17.72 4.50
CA PRO A 27 7.60 17.73 3.27
C PRO A 27 9.10 17.48 3.48
N ALA A 28 9.58 17.50 4.73
CA ALA A 28 10.97 17.20 5.06
C ALA A 28 11.33 15.71 4.81
N VAL A 29 10.33 14.83 4.78
CA VAL A 29 10.52 13.43 4.38
C VAL A 29 10.22 13.33 2.88
N ASP A 30 11.24 13.46 2.09
CA ASP A 30 11.18 13.36 0.62
C ASP A 30 11.67 12.01 0.10
N ALA A 31 11.73 11.85 -1.21
CA ALA A 31 12.21 10.64 -1.87
C ALA A 31 13.68 10.33 -1.56
N GLY A 32 14.51 11.36 -1.33
CA GLY A 32 15.92 11.20 -0.94
C GLY A 32 16.03 10.57 0.45
N CYS A 33 15.31 11.12 1.41
CA CYS A 33 15.21 10.61 2.78
C CYS A 33 14.75 9.14 2.81
N TYR A 34 13.71 8.83 2.02
CA TYR A 34 13.18 7.47 1.90
C TYR A 34 14.20 6.51 1.28
N LYS A 35 14.88 6.93 0.22
CA LYS A 35 15.96 6.15 -0.40
C LYS A 35 17.08 5.86 0.60
N ASP A 36 17.51 6.85 1.37
CA ASP A 36 18.57 6.68 2.37
C ASP A 36 18.18 5.66 3.44
N TRP A 37 16.94 5.67 3.88
CA TRP A 37 16.42 4.67 4.83
C TRP A 37 16.45 3.26 4.25
N LEU A 38 16.02 3.08 3.00
CA LEU A 38 16.03 1.77 2.34
C LEU A 38 17.46 1.22 2.16
N THR A 39 18.42 2.08 1.77
CA THR A 39 19.81 1.66 1.57
C THR A 39 20.55 1.36 2.87
N THR A 40 20.06 1.85 4.00
CA THR A 40 20.64 1.57 5.33
C THR A 40 20.03 0.36 6.03
N LEU A 41 19.05 -0.30 5.42
CA LEU A 41 18.50 -1.55 5.96
C LEU A 41 19.60 -2.62 6.03
N PRO A 42 19.73 -3.32 7.16
CA PRO A 42 20.69 -4.40 7.29
C PRO A 42 20.41 -5.53 6.28
N ALA A 43 21.43 -6.02 5.62
CA ALA A 43 21.28 -7.14 4.69
C ALA A 43 20.74 -8.39 5.42
N GLY A 44 19.71 -9.00 4.84
CA GLY A 44 19.07 -10.20 5.40
C GLY A 44 18.06 -9.94 6.52
N GLU A 45 17.75 -8.67 6.83
CA GLU A 45 16.65 -8.36 7.74
C GLU A 45 15.30 -8.52 7.05
N ALA A 46 14.36 -9.21 7.71
CA ALA A 46 13.03 -9.39 7.20
C ALA A 46 12.23 -8.08 7.26
N VAL A 47 11.70 -7.64 6.14
CA VAL A 47 10.84 -6.47 6.03
C VAL A 47 9.41 -6.88 5.66
N SER A 48 8.43 -6.12 6.13
CA SER A 48 7.04 -6.31 5.73
C SER A 48 6.70 -5.34 4.59
N LEU A 49 6.18 -5.88 3.49
CA LEU A 49 5.67 -5.09 2.38
C LEU A 49 4.15 -5.02 2.43
N TYR A 50 3.61 -3.83 2.31
CA TYR A 50 2.18 -3.60 2.10
C TYR A 50 1.95 -3.06 0.68
N LEU A 51 1.22 -3.83 -0.11
CA LEU A 51 0.84 -3.44 -1.46
C LEU A 51 -0.66 -3.20 -1.53
N HIS A 52 -1.02 -2.03 -1.99
CA HIS A 52 -2.41 -1.64 -2.10
C HIS A 52 -2.82 -1.59 -3.57
N ILE A 53 -3.82 -2.40 -3.93
CA ILE A 53 -4.45 -2.36 -5.25
C ILE A 53 -5.80 -1.66 -5.10
N PRO A 54 -5.94 -0.38 -5.51
CA PRO A 54 -7.11 0.44 -5.23
C PRO A 54 -8.27 0.21 -6.22
N PHE A 55 -8.44 -1.01 -6.70
CA PHE A 55 -9.47 -1.36 -7.65
C PHE A 55 -10.35 -2.50 -7.16
N CYS A 56 -11.66 -2.32 -7.31
CA CYS A 56 -12.65 -3.36 -7.06
C CYS A 56 -13.58 -3.47 -8.27
N ARG A 57 -14.16 -4.64 -8.48
CA ARG A 57 -15.21 -4.83 -9.49
C ARG A 57 -16.49 -4.11 -9.12
N GLU A 58 -16.83 -4.13 -7.83
CA GLU A 58 -18.03 -3.53 -7.26
C GLU A 58 -17.72 -2.93 -5.90
N LEU A 59 -18.42 -1.86 -5.54
CA LEU A 59 -18.37 -1.35 -4.17
C LEU A 59 -19.10 -2.30 -3.23
N CYS A 60 -18.47 -2.58 -2.09
CA CYS A 60 -19.06 -3.38 -1.05
C CYS A 60 -18.87 -2.71 0.32
N TRP A 61 -19.48 -3.27 1.36
CA TRP A 61 -19.42 -2.76 2.73
C TRP A 61 -18.24 -3.32 3.55
N PHE A 62 -17.33 -4.05 2.90
CA PHE A 62 -16.26 -4.77 3.59
C PHE A 62 -15.14 -3.87 4.08
N CYS A 63 -14.64 -2.98 3.23
CA CYS A 63 -13.48 -2.14 3.58
C CYS A 63 -13.77 -0.66 3.46
N GLY A 64 -13.04 0.16 4.24
CA GLY A 64 -13.03 1.61 4.14
C GLY A 64 -11.79 2.16 3.45
N CYS A 65 -11.06 1.33 2.71
CA CYS A 65 -9.85 1.72 2.00
C CYS A 65 -10.17 2.60 0.79
N HIS A 66 -9.16 3.33 0.31
CA HIS A 66 -9.28 4.05 -0.94
C HIS A 66 -9.51 3.04 -2.07
N THR A 67 -10.65 3.12 -2.74
CA THR A 67 -11.09 2.14 -3.74
C THR A 67 -11.78 2.84 -4.90
N THR A 68 -11.42 2.43 -6.12
CA THR A 68 -12.05 2.84 -7.36
C THR A 68 -12.72 1.64 -8.02
N VAL A 69 -13.97 1.80 -8.46
CA VAL A 69 -14.62 0.75 -9.26
C VAL A 69 -14.02 0.77 -10.66
N ALA A 70 -13.30 -0.29 -11.01
CA ALA A 70 -12.70 -0.45 -12.33
C ALA A 70 -13.73 -0.98 -13.31
N ARG A 71 -14.01 -0.20 -14.35
CA ARG A 71 -14.84 -0.62 -15.49
C ARG A 71 -13.95 -1.16 -16.62
N GLY A 72 -13.46 -2.39 -16.46
CA GLY A 72 -12.57 -3.06 -17.40
C GLY A 72 -11.13 -3.19 -16.89
N ALA A 73 -10.32 -4.00 -17.57
CA ALA A 73 -8.96 -4.35 -17.15
C ALA A 73 -7.95 -3.20 -17.33
N ARG A 74 -8.12 -2.37 -18.34
CA ARG A 74 -7.12 -1.37 -18.76
C ARG A 74 -6.55 -0.47 -17.63
N PRO A 75 -7.36 0.12 -16.71
CA PRO A 75 -6.78 0.91 -15.62
C PRO A 75 -6.04 0.06 -14.59
N VAL A 76 -6.45 -1.19 -14.41
CA VAL A 76 -5.79 -2.14 -13.52
C VAL A 76 -4.44 -2.54 -14.09
N ASP A 77 -4.38 -2.92 -15.37
CA ASP A 77 -3.14 -3.31 -16.05
C ASP A 77 -2.10 -2.18 -16.03
N ALA A 78 -2.54 -0.94 -16.30
CA ALA A 78 -1.67 0.23 -16.24
C ALA A 78 -1.10 0.47 -14.83
N TYR A 79 -1.91 0.23 -13.81
CA TYR A 79 -1.47 0.35 -12.41
C TYR A 79 -0.50 -0.76 -12.03
N LEU A 80 -0.77 -2.00 -12.41
CA LEU A 80 0.10 -3.13 -12.14
C LEU A 80 1.48 -2.93 -12.77
N ALA A 81 1.55 -2.46 -14.01
CA ALA A 81 2.82 -2.15 -14.66
C ALA A 81 3.63 -1.06 -13.94
N LEU A 82 2.98 -0.10 -13.29
CA LEU A 82 3.66 0.89 -12.45
C LEU A 82 4.13 0.29 -11.13
N LEU A 83 3.31 -0.56 -10.52
CA LEU A 83 3.62 -1.24 -9.27
C LEU A 83 4.83 -2.19 -9.43
N GLU A 84 4.89 -2.94 -10.52
CA GLU A 84 6.05 -3.78 -10.87
C GLU A 84 7.34 -2.96 -10.94
N ARG A 85 7.31 -1.82 -11.62
CA ARG A 85 8.47 -0.92 -11.70
C ARG A 85 8.88 -0.35 -10.34
N GLU A 86 7.92 -0.08 -9.46
CA GLU A 86 8.22 0.37 -8.10
C GLU A 86 8.87 -0.73 -7.27
N ILE A 87 8.42 -1.97 -7.42
CA ILE A 87 9.03 -3.14 -6.78
C ILE A 87 10.47 -3.32 -7.23
N ASP A 88 10.76 -3.25 -8.52
CA ASP A 88 12.10 -3.34 -9.07
C ASP A 88 13.03 -2.24 -8.51
N LEU A 89 12.51 -1.01 -8.39
CA LEU A 89 13.25 0.10 -7.80
C LEU A 89 13.59 -0.16 -6.32
N LEU A 90 12.63 -0.64 -5.55
CA LEU A 90 12.80 -0.95 -4.12
C LEU A 90 13.77 -2.12 -3.93
N ALA A 91 13.65 -3.17 -4.74
CA ALA A 91 14.57 -4.31 -4.73
C ALA A 91 16.03 -3.88 -4.98
N GLY A 92 16.25 -3.02 -5.96
CA GLY A 92 17.56 -2.46 -6.24
C GLY A 92 18.15 -1.60 -5.13
N LEU A 93 17.32 -1.01 -4.26
CA LEU A 93 17.77 -0.20 -3.12
C LEU A 93 18.04 -1.02 -1.86
N CYS A 94 17.29 -2.09 -1.64
CA CYS A 94 17.37 -2.92 -0.43
C CYS A 94 18.52 -3.97 -0.44
N GLY A 95 19.36 -3.97 -1.44
CA GLY A 95 20.65 -4.71 -1.45
C GLY A 95 20.58 -6.23 -1.25
N GLY A 96 19.58 -6.91 -1.79
CA GLY A 96 19.44 -8.36 -1.64
C GLY A 96 18.02 -8.88 -1.85
N ALA A 97 17.18 -8.03 -2.37
CA ALA A 97 15.75 -8.36 -2.59
C ALA A 97 15.47 -9.02 -3.95
N ASP A 98 16.48 -9.39 -4.72
CA ASP A 98 16.29 -9.96 -6.06
C ASP A 98 15.43 -11.23 -6.04
N GLU A 99 15.66 -12.13 -5.07
CA GLU A 99 14.84 -13.36 -4.92
C GLU A 99 13.42 -13.03 -4.45
N ALA A 100 13.26 -12.13 -3.47
CA ALA A 100 11.94 -11.75 -2.96
C ALA A 100 11.14 -10.94 -4.00
N ALA A 101 11.79 -10.11 -4.80
CA ALA A 101 11.17 -9.38 -5.89
C ALA A 101 10.72 -10.32 -7.02
N ALA A 102 11.52 -11.34 -7.35
CA ALA A 102 11.19 -12.35 -8.36
C ALA A 102 9.97 -13.20 -7.90
N GLU A 103 9.98 -13.71 -6.68
CA GLU A 103 8.85 -14.46 -6.11
C GLU A 103 7.59 -13.61 -6.05
N PHE A 104 7.72 -12.32 -5.72
CA PHE A 104 6.59 -11.41 -5.68
C PHE A 104 6.02 -11.13 -7.06
N ALA A 105 6.87 -10.93 -8.07
CA ALA A 105 6.45 -10.72 -9.46
C ALA A 105 5.69 -11.94 -10.01
N GLU A 106 6.13 -13.16 -9.70
CA GLU A 106 5.42 -14.39 -10.05
C GLU A 106 4.04 -14.47 -9.37
N ASN A 107 3.96 -14.14 -8.10
CA ASN A 107 2.69 -14.11 -7.36
C ASN A 107 1.73 -13.04 -7.88
N LEU A 108 2.24 -11.87 -8.28
CA LEU A 108 1.45 -10.80 -8.87
C LEU A 108 0.90 -11.21 -10.26
N ALA A 109 1.72 -11.86 -11.09
CA ALA A 109 1.30 -12.40 -12.37
C ALA A 109 0.20 -13.47 -12.25
N ALA A 110 0.20 -14.24 -11.17
CA ALA A 110 -0.85 -15.22 -10.87
C ALA A 110 -2.20 -14.57 -10.48
N LEU A 111 -2.20 -13.30 -10.04
CA LEU A 111 -3.42 -12.55 -9.71
C LEU A 111 -4.03 -11.81 -10.93
N ALA A 112 -3.32 -11.76 -12.05
CA ALA A 112 -3.73 -11.03 -13.25
C ALA A 112 -5.01 -11.52 -13.96
N PRO A 113 -5.51 -12.76 -13.80
CA PRO A 113 -6.77 -13.17 -14.42
C PRO A 113 -8.04 -12.85 -13.60
N LEU A 114 -8.01 -11.87 -12.71
CA LEU A 114 -9.21 -11.35 -12.04
C LEU A 114 -9.87 -10.23 -12.90
#